data_c550b12d56f029459d9bc8e8fdcb9f6f
#
_entry.id   c550b12d56f029459d9bc8e8fdcb9f6f
#
_cell.length_a   1.000
_cell.length_b   1.000
_cell.length_c   1.000
_cell.angle_alpha   90.00
_cell.angle_beta   90.00
_cell.angle_gamma   90.00
#
_symmetry.space_group_name_H-M   'P 1'
#
loop_
_entity.id
_entity.type
_entity.pdbx_description
1 polymer ?
#
loop_
_entity_poly.entity_id
_entity_poly.type
_entity_poly.pdbx_seq_one_letter_code
_entity_poly.pdbx_strand_id
1 'polypeptide(L)'
;MIPETDPKIIAAKLCEFARTNFVAEGVEFDETSPLSDAGIDSFALVELVLFCERGLGVRVPDSHLTGDNLSSMSTLANCIAGLAKAGQPAA
;
A
#
# COMPACT_ATOMS: atom_id res chain seq x y z
N MET A 1 -11.24 -13.68 5.47
CA MET A 1 -11.09 -12.93 4.21
C MET A 1 -9.99 -13.55 3.37
N ILE A 2 -10.22 -13.70 2.07
CA ILE A 2 -9.19 -14.18 1.14
C ILE A 2 -8.30 -12.99 0.78
N PRO A 3 -6.98 -13.07 1.01
CA PRO A 3 -6.08 -11.96 0.68
C PRO A 3 -6.09 -11.64 -0.81
N GLU A 4 -6.01 -10.35 -1.15
CA GLU A 4 -5.83 -9.94 -2.53
C GLU A 4 -4.41 -10.27 -2.97
N THR A 5 -4.25 -10.92 -4.12
CA THR A 5 -2.95 -11.33 -4.64
C THR A 5 -2.56 -10.65 -5.96
N ASP A 6 -3.47 -9.94 -6.60
CA ASP A 6 -3.19 -9.25 -7.87
C ASP A 6 -2.57 -7.88 -7.58
N PRO A 7 -1.30 -7.65 -7.95
CA PRO A 7 -0.66 -6.36 -7.65
C PRO A 7 -1.35 -5.17 -8.31
N LYS A 8 -1.99 -5.35 -9.45
CA LYS A 8 -2.72 -4.27 -10.11
C LYS A 8 -3.94 -3.85 -9.32
N ILE A 9 -4.67 -4.82 -8.78
CA ILE A 9 -5.85 -4.55 -7.95
C ILE A 9 -5.40 -3.92 -6.63
N ILE A 10 -4.32 -4.43 -6.04
CA ILE A 10 -3.78 -3.88 -4.80
C ILE A 10 -3.36 -2.42 -5.02
N ALA A 11 -2.64 -2.14 -6.09
CA ALA A 11 -2.20 -0.78 -6.41
C ALA A 11 -3.40 0.17 -6.57
N ALA A 12 -4.44 -0.27 -7.28
CA ALA A 12 -5.64 0.53 -7.48
C ALA A 12 -6.33 0.85 -6.16
N LYS A 13 -6.44 -0.12 -5.27
CA LYS A 13 -7.07 0.07 -3.95
C LYS A 13 -6.23 0.96 -3.05
N LEU A 14 -4.91 0.82 -3.08
CA LEU A 14 -4.02 1.68 -2.32
C LEU A 14 -4.11 3.13 -2.79
N CYS A 15 -4.14 3.35 -4.11
CA CYS A 15 -4.28 4.68 -4.67
C CYS A 15 -5.62 5.31 -4.30
N GLU A 16 -6.69 4.54 -4.37
CA GLU A 16 -8.01 5.03 -3.99
C GLU A 16 -8.04 5.44 -2.53
N PHE A 17 -7.48 4.62 -1.65
CA PHE A 17 -7.40 4.92 -0.23
C PHE A 17 -6.60 6.19 0.02
N ALA A 18 -5.46 6.33 -0.65
CA ALA A 18 -4.62 7.52 -0.52
C ALA A 18 -5.33 8.78 -1.00
N ARG A 19 -5.98 8.71 -2.17
CA ARG A 19 -6.73 9.85 -2.72
C ARG A 19 -7.85 10.28 -1.79
N THR A 20 -8.52 9.33 -1.17
CA THR A 20 -9.64 9.62 -0.27
C THR A 20 -9.18 10.24 1.04
N ASN A 21 -8.02 9.82 1.55
CA ASN A 21 -7.62 10.15 2.92
C ASN A 21 -6.44 11.11 3.04
N PHE A 22 -5.53 11.14 2.06
CA PHE A 22 -4.27 11.89 2.20
C PHE A 22 -4.00 12.89 1.10
N VAL A 23 -4.36 12.58 -0.14
CA VAL A 23 -4.01 13.39 -1.30
C VAL A 23 -4.96 14.59 -1.38
N ALA A 24 -4.38 15.80 -1.47
CA ALA A 24 -5.18 17.01 -1.59
C ALA A 24 -5.94 16.99 -2.94
N GLU A 25 -7.12 17.58 -2.92
CA GLU A 25 -7.94 17.70 -4.12
C GLU A 25 -7.19 18.51 -5.19
N GLY A 26 -7.22 18.03 -6.43
CA GLY A 26 -6.50 18.65 -7.53
C GLY A 26 -5.06 18.21 -7.72
N VAL A 27 -4.52 17.42 -6.78
CA VAL A 27 -3.18 16.86 -6.92
C VAL A 27 -3.27 15.56 -7.72
N GLU A 28 -2.47 15.46 -8.78
CA GLU A 28 -2.39 14.23 -9.56
C GLU A 28 -1.56 13.20 -8.80
N PHE A 29 -2.14 12.02 -8.63
CA PHE A 29 -1.46 10.94 -7.94
C PHE A 29 -1.93 9.61 -8.52
N ASP A 30 -0.99 8.79 -8.99
CA ASP A 30 -1.28 7.46 -9.50
C ASP A 30 -0.32 6.43 -8.89
N GLU A 31 -0.41 5.19 -9.36
CA GLU A 31 0.39 4.09 -8.80
C GLU A 31 1.89 4.23 -9.02
N THR A 32 2.31 5.06 -9.98
CA THR A 32 3.72 5.29 -10.27
C THR A 32 4.27 6.54 -9.59
N SER A 33 3.41 7.37 -9.02
CA SER A 33 3.83 8.60 -8.34
C SER A 33 4.59 8.27 -7.05
N PRO A 34 5.64 9.02 -6.72
CA PRO A 34 6.30 8.86 -5.43
C PRO A 34 5.33 9.08 -4.28
N LEU A 35 5.44 8.29 -3.22
CA LEU A 35 4.54 8.45 -2.07
C LEU A 35 4.69 9.82 -1.41
N SER A 36 5.88 10.41 -1.49
CA SER A 36 6.12 11.75 -0.97
C SER A 36 5.26 12.81 -1.67
N ASP A 37 4.89 12.60 -2.94
CA ASP A 37 4.03 13.53 -3.68
C ASP A 37 2.61 13.57 -3.11
N ALA A 38 2.19 12.49 -2.45
CA ALA A 38 0.89 12.43 -1.80
C ALA A 38 0.92 12.96 -0.37
N GLY A 39 2.09 13.41 0.11
CA GLY A 39 2.23 13.84 1.49
C GLY A 39 2.16 12.69 2.48
N ILE A 40 2.49 11.49 2.05
CA ILE A 40 2.44 10.30 2.91
C ILE A 40 3.65 10.30 3.84
N ASP A 41 3.40 10.62 5.10
CA ASP A 41 4.40 10.61 6.17
C ASP A 41 4.26 9.32 7.00
N SER A 42 4.95 9.25 8.13
CA SER A 42 4.92 8.08 9.00
C SER A 42 3.52 7.75 9.50
N PHE A 43 2.72 8.77 9.80
CA PHE A 43 1.35 8.57 10.27
C PHE A 43 0.48 7.98 9.16
N ALA A 44 0.56 8.56 7.96
CA ALA A 44 -0.19 8.08 6.81
C ALA A 44 0.21 6.66 6.44
N LEU A 45 1.51 6.34 6.58
CA LEU A 45 2.01 5.00 6.31
C LEU A 45 1.39 3.96 7.27
N VAL A 46 1.25 4.30 8.54
CA VAL A 46 0.58 3.43 9.51
C VAL A 46 -0.86 3.17 9.08
N GLU A 47 -1.56 4.21 8.62
CA GLU A 47 -2.93 4.06 8.12
C GLU A 47 -2.99 3.15 6.90
N LEU A 48 -2.03 3.26 5.98
CA LEU A 48 -1.94 2.37 4.81
C LEU A 48 -1.74 0.92 5.23
N VAL A 49 -0.87 0.67 6.19
CA VAL A 49 -0.62 -0.68 6.68
C VAL A 49 -1.88 -1.28 7.30
N LEU A 50 -2.60 -0.49 8.09
CA LEU A 50 -3.87 -0.91 8.67
C LEU A 50 -4.91 -1.20 7.60
N PHE A 51 -4.95 -0.38 6.55
CA PHE A 51 -5.83 -0.64 5.40
C PHE A 51 -5.50 -1.97 4.74
N CYS A 52 -4.21 -2.29 4.56
CA CYS A 52 -3.80 -3.56 3.98
C CYS A 52 -4.31 -4.74 4.81
N GLU A 53 -4.20 -4.65 6.13
CA GLU A 53 -4.68 -5.71 7.00
C GLU A 53 -6.20 -5.87 6.94
N ARG A 54 -6.93 -4.76 7.02
CA ARG A 54 -8.38 -4.77 7.13
C ARG A 54 -9.09 -4.85 5.79
N GLY A 55 -8.56 -4.17 4.79
CA GLY A 55 -9.20 -4.07 3.47
C GLY A 55 -8.72 -5.08 2.46
N LEU A 56 -7.46 -5.50 2.55
CA LEU A 56 -6.86 -6.44 1.61
C LEU A 56 -6.57 -7.81 2.22
N GLY A 57 -6.68 -7.93 3.53
CA GLY A 57 -6.41 -9.18 4.23
C GLY A 57 -4.93 -9.55 4.26
N VAL A 58 -4.04 -8.57 4.12
CA VAL A 58 -2.60 -8.81 4.03
C VAL A 58 -1.89 -8.01 5.12
N ARG A 59 -1.12 -8.70 5.95
CA ARG A 59 -0.30 -8.06 6.96
C ARG A 59 1.07 -7.70 6.37
N VAL A 60 1.50 -6.46 6.59
CA VAL A 60 2.79 -5.97 6.08
C VAL A 60 3.74 -5.78 7.27
N PRO A 61 4.73 -6.68 7.44
CA PRO A 61 5.74 -6.53 8.50
C PRO A 61 6.60 -5.29 8.30
N ASP A 62 7.06 -4.69 9.39
CA ASP A 62 7.93 -3.50 9.34
C ASP A 62 9.18 -3.72 8.49
N SER A 63 9.71 -4.94 8.46
CA SER A 63 10.89 -5.26 7.67
C SER A 63 10.69 -5.07 6.16
N HIS A 64 9.44 -5.03 5.71
CA HIS A 64 9.11 -4.79 4.30
C HIS A 64 8.85 -3.31 3.99
N LEU A 65 8.83 -2.45 5.01
CA LEU A 65 8.60 -1.03 4.84
C LEU A 65 9.92 -0.30 4.59
N THR A 66 10.56 -0.63 3.46
CA THR A 66 11.84 -0.05 3.05
C THR A 66 11.63 1.09 2.06
N GLY A 67 12.64 1.92 1.87
CA GLY A 67 12.58 2.99 0.89
C GLY A 67 12.24 2.50 -0.51
N ASP A 68 12.80 1.34 -0.91
CA ASP A 68 12.52 0.76 -2.21
C ASP A 68 11.05 0.35 -2.36
N ASN A 69 10.50 -0.33 -1.36
CA ASN A 69 9.12 -0.77 -1.39
C ASN A 69 8.13 0.40 -1.28
N LEU A 70 8.57 1.48 -0.66
CA LEU A 70 7.73 2.66 -0.44
C LEU A 70 7.94 3.76 -1.48
N SER A 71 8.65 3.47 -2.57
CA SER A 71 8.90 4.49 -3.60
C SER A 71 7.63 4.88 -4.37
N SER A 72 6.70 3.94 -4.55
CA SER A 72 5.41 4.21 -5.19
C SER A 72 4.38 3.18 -4.73
N MET A 73 3.10 3.43 -5.05
CA MET A 73 2.06 2.44 -4.76
C MET A 73 2.26 1.16 -5.57
N SER A 74 2.81 1.28 -6.78
CA SER A 74 3.12 0.12 -7.61
C SER A 74 4.14 -0.80 -6.95
N THR A 75 5.24 -0.24 -6.43
CA THR A 75 6.26 -1.04 -5.74
C THR A 75 5.73 -1.63 -4.44
N LEU A 76 4.95 -0.87 -3.70
CA LEU A 76 4.33 -1.35 -2.47
C LEU A 76 3.33 -2.47 -2.78
N ALA A 77 2.54 -2.32 -3.84
CA ALA A 77 1.57 -3.33 -4.25
C ALA A 77 2.25 -4.65 -4.64
N ASN A 78 3.39 -4.58 -5.33
CA ASN A 78 4.16 -5.77 -5.66
C ASN A 78 4.65 -6.48 -4.40
N CYS A 79 5.12 -5.72 -3.42
CA CYS A 79 5.53 -6.26 -2.13
C CYS A 79 4.36 -6.97 -1.43
N ILE A 80 3.23 -6.31 -1.36
CA ILE A 80 2.02 -6.85 -0.72
C ILE A 80 1.54 -8.11 -1.44
N ALA A 81 1.53 -8.10 -2.76
CA ALA A 81 1.14 -9.27 -3.55
C ALA A 81 2.04 -10.47 -3.27
N GLY A 82 3.34 -10.23 -3.14
CA GLY A 82 4.30 -11.27 -2.79
C GLY A 82 4.01 -11.86 -1.41
N LEU A 83 3.70 -11.01 -0.44
CA LEU A 83 3.35 -11.45 0.90
C LEU A 83 2.07 -12.29 0.90
N ALA A 84 1.06 -11.85 0.15
CA ALA A 84 -0.21 -12.56 0.05
C ALA A 84 -0.02 -13.94 -0.57
N LYS A 85 0.77 -14.02 -1.64
CA LYS A 85 1.04 -15.28 -2.33
C LYS A 85 1.86 -16.25 -1.48
N ALA A 86 2.74 -15.71 -0.64
CA ALA A 86 3.57 -16.54 0.23
C ALA A 86 2.78 -17.15 1.40
N GLY A 87 1.51 -16.80 1.55
CA GLY A 87 0.69 -17.32 2.64
C GLY A 87 1.15 -16.82 3.99
N GLN A 88 1.40 -15.55 4.11
CA GLN A 88 1.93 -14.82 5.26
C GLN A 88 1.99 -15.57 6.59
N PRO A 89 3.13 -15.55 7.28
CA PRO A 89 3.18 -16.13 8.62
C PRO A 89 2.23 -15.34 9.54
N ALA A 90 1.59 -16.05 10.44
CA ALA A 90 0.88 -15.42 11.54
C ALA A 90 1.92 -14.59 12.30
N ALA A 91 1.63 -13.40 12.57
CA ALA A 91 2.54 -12.41 13.11
C ALA A 91 3.54 -12.95 14.10
#